data_81eba549a6f4a1a8fd4d423c347d28dc
#
_entry.id   81eba549a6f4a1a8fd4d423c347d28dc
#
_cell.length_a   1.000
_cell.length_b   1.000
_cell.length_c   1.000
_cell.angle_alpha   90.00
_cell.angle_beta   90.00
_cell.angle_gamma   90.00
#
_symmetry.space_group_name_H-M   'P 1'
#
loop_
_entity.id
_entity.type
_entity.pdbx_description
1 polymer ?
#
loop_
_entity_poly.entity_id
_entity_poly.type
_entity_poly.pdbx_seq_one_letter_code
_entity_poly.pdbx_strand_id
1 'polypeptide(L)'
;MTESSKHLLVGIDLGTSQSSISTSAGEKRVVDSYVGWPVDAVARKILKKDVLFGAEAVENRTMLEVHRPLERGLLKEGSDKDQQAIRELLAHLLELAGVDEHRKSGGKVRAVVGVPAEALRVNKQHVRQAMSGLVDGLIITSEPFAVAYGLDALLHALVVDVGAGTTDFCVMKGRYPTEEDQRTLVNAGDWVDEQLYTLLGERHPGMSVSIHTVRDWKEKHSFFGKPAKPVVVSIPIGGKPSDVDITEEMKQACESLGPPVAEALLDLIAGVESEYQEQVRKSVILAGGCSRMPGFGQYLEKSMD
;
A
#
# COMPACT_ATOMS: atom_id res chain seq x y z
N MET A 1 -17.21 12.91 -33.00
CA MET A 1 -16.77 12.58 -31.63
C MET A 1 -16.64 11.08 -31.57
N THR A 2 -15.41 10.57 -31.44
CA THR A 2 -15.12 9.13 -31.38
C THR A 2 -15.69 8.53 -30.09
N GLU A 3 -16.13 7.27 -30.09
CA GLU A 3 -16.65 6.55 -28.91
C GLU A 3 -15.72 6.64 -27.66
N SER A 4 -14.43 6.84 -27.87
CA SER A 4 -13.42 7.06 -26.84
C SER A 4 -13.71 8.29 -25.95
N SER A 5 -14.41 9.32 -26.44
CA SER A 5 -14.73 10.53 -25.68
C SER A 5 -15.89 10.37 -24.68
N LYS A 6 -16.60 9.23 -24.72
CA LYS A 6 -17.75 8.94 -23.83
C LYS A 6 -17.37 8.16 -22.56
N HIS A 7 -16.16 7.63 -22.47
CA HIS A 7 -15.72 6.80 -21.35
C HIS A 7 -14.46 7.34 -20.71
N LEU A 8 -14.50 7.60 -19.41
CA LEU A 8 -13.33 7.82 -18.59
C LEU A 8 -12.89 6.47 -17.99
N LEU A 9 -11.66 6.06 -18.30
CA LEU A 9 -11.06 4.88 -17.69
C LEU A 9 -10.28 5.32 -16.45
N VAL A 10 -10.46 4.59 -15.36
CA VAL A 10 -9.89 4.91 -14.06
C VAL A 10 -9.17 3.67 -13.52
N GLY A 11 -7.92 3.81 -13.14
CA GLY A 11 -7.15 2.82 -12.37
C GLY A 11 -7.06 3.26 -10.91
N ILE A 12 -7.44 2.40 -9.99
CA ILE A 12 -7.37 2.64 -8.54
C ILE A 12 -6.53 1.55 -7.91
N ASP A 13 -5.54 1.97 -7.13
CA ASP A 13 -4.77 1.14 -6.23
C ASP A 13 -5.21 1.46 -4.80
N LEU A 14 -5.76 0.45 -4.11
CA LEU A 14 -6.27 0.57 -2.74
C LEU A 14 -5.23 0.08 -1.75
N GLY A 15 -4.19 0.89 -1.53
CA GLY A 15 -3.12 0.53 -0.60
C GLY A 15 -3.46 0.79 0.87
N THR A 16 -2.84 0.01 1.75
CA THR A 16 -3.03 0.10 3.21
C THR A 16 -2.56 1.46 3.78
N SER A 17 -1.47 2.03 3.27
CA SER A 17 -0.97 3.35 3.71
C SER A 17 -1.47 4.47 2.82
N GLN A 18 -1.40 4.30 1.52
CA GLN A 18 -1.80 5.28 0.52
C GLN A 18 -2.66 4.61 -0.53
N SER A 19 -3.70 5.29 -0.97
CA SER A 19 -4.50 4.88 -2.13
C SER A 19 -4.25 5.84 -3.27
N SER A 20 -4.17 5.32 -4.48
CA SER A 20 -3.90 6.11 -5.66
C SER A 20 -4.98 5.94 -6.74
N ILE A 21 -5.15 6.97 -7.55
CA ILE A 21 -6.04 6.97 -8.70
C ILE A 21 -5.33 7.58 -9.90
N SER A 22 -5.52 6.96 -11.05
CA SER A 22 -5.08 7.49 -12.35
C SER A 22 -6.23 7.41 -13.36
N THR A 23 -6.27 8.34 -14.31
CA THR A 23 -7.32 8.37 -15.33
C THR A 23 -6.74 8.39 -16.74
N SER A 24 -7.54 7.95 -17.72
CA SER A 24 -7.20 8.06 -19.14
C SER A 24 -7.12 9.51 -19.64
N ALA A 25 -7.57 10.49 -18.85
CA ALA A 25 -7.39 11.92 -19.12
C ALA A 25 -6.03 12.46 -18.63
N GLY A 26 -5.21 11.63 -17.98
CA GLY A 26 -3.89 11.99 -17.47
C GLY A 26 -3.86 12.48 -16.01
N GLU A 27 -5.00 12.53 -15.34
CA GLU A 27 -5.05 12.89 -13.91
C GLU A 27 -4.44 11.76 -13.07
N LYS A 28 -3.65 12.15 -12.07
CA LYS A 28 -3.09 11.25 -11.05
C LYS A 28 -3.21 11.90 -9.68
N ARG A 29 -3.70 11.14 -8.71
CA ARG A 29 -3.81 11.58 -7.31
C ARG A 29 -3.39 10.45 -6.39
N VAL A 30 -2.81 10.83 -5.25
CA VAL A 30 -2.46 9.92 -4.15
C VAL A 30 -3.00 10.54 -2.87
N VAL A 31 -3.62 9.73 -2.03
CA VAL A 31 -4.18 10.13 -0.73
C VAL A 31 -3.77 9.08 0.29
N ASP A 32 -3.31 9.51 1.46
CA ASP A 32 -3.11 8.56 2.56
C ASP A 32 -4.43 7.91 2.94
N SER A 33 -4.44 6.61 3.17
CA SER A 33 -5.66 5.80 3.37
C SER A 33 -6.26 6.01 4.77
N TYR A 34 -6.59 7.26 5.09
CA TYR A 34 -7.24 7.66 6.34
C TYR A 34 -8.50 8.47 6.07
N VAL A 35 -9.55 8.19 6.85
CA VAL A 35 -10.80 8.95 6.86
C VAL A 35 -11.14 9.28 8.31
N GLY A 36 -11.51 10.53 8.60
CA GLY A 36 -11.81 10.97 9.95
C GLY A 36 -13.06 11.81 10.04
N TRP A 37 -13.88 11.57 11.06
CA TRP A 37 -15.06 12.37 11.37
C TRP A 37 -14.87 13.09 12.69
N PRO A 38 -15.32 14.36 12.84
CA PRO A 38 -15.26 15.09 14.10
C PRO A 38 -15.92 14.29 15.23
N VAL A 39 -15.21 14.13 16.36
CA VAL A 39 -15.69 13.35 17.51
C VAL A 39 -16.90 13.99 18.20
N ASP A 40 -17.03 15.32 18.11
CA ASP A 40 -18.11 16.09 18.77
C ASP A 40 -18.41 17.42 18.06
N ALA A 41 -19.34 18.18 18.63
CA ALA A 41 -19.75 19.47 18.10
C ALA A 41 -18.64 20.55 18.19
N VAL A 42 -17.71 20.43 19.15
CA VAL A 42 -16.58 21.35 19.30
C VAL A 42 -15.56 21.12 18.17
N ALA A 43 -15.19 19.86 17.96
CA ALA A 43 -14.32 19.46 16.85
C ALA A 43 -14.90 19.90 15.49
N ARG A 44 -16.21 19.65 15.26
CA ARG A 44 -16.90 20.07 14.02
C ARG A 44 -16.87 21.59 13.83
N LYS A 45 -17.06 22.36 14.91
CA LYS A 45 -17.01 23.83 14.87
C LYS A 45 -15.60 24.35 14.52
N ILE A 46 -14.56 23.68 15.03
CA ILE A 46 -13.15 24.07 14.76
C ILE A 46 -12.77 23.72 13.33
N LEU A 47 -13.03 22.46 12.93
CA LEU A 47 -12.60 21.91 11.63
C LEU A 47 -13.44 22.44 10.45
N LYS A 48 -14.71 22.81 10.69
CA LYS A 48 -15.68 23.28 9.68
C LYS A 48 -15.85 22.31 8.50
N LYS A 49 -15.60 21.04 8.75
CA LYS A 49 -15.75 19.93 7.80
C LYS A 49 -16.42 18.77 8.51
N ASP A 50 -17.23 17.99 7.78
CA ASP A 50 -17.90 16.80 8.30
C ASP A 50 -17.06 15.54 8.16
N VAL A 51 -16.11 15.53 7.21
CA VAL A 51 -15.16 14.44 6.97
C VAL A 51 -13.82 15.01 6.50
N LEU A 52 -12.73 14.41 6.94
CA LEU A 52 -11.36 14.73 6.52
C LEU A 52 -10.68 13.48 5.99
N PHE A 53 -9.76 13.66 5.04
CA PHE A 53 -9.08 12.58 4.34
C PHE A 53 -7.56 12.73 4.42
N GLY A 54 -6.85 11.60 4.31
CA GLY A 54 -5.42 11.56 4.13
C GLY A 54 -4.63 12.22 5.27
N ALA A 55 -3.59 12.97 4.90
CA ALA A 55 -2.72 13.67 5.82
C ALA A 55 -3.50 14.62 6.75
N GLU A 56 -4.51 15.33 6.23
CA GLU A 56 -5.34 16.24 7.03
C GLU A 56 -6.07 15.50 8.17
N ALA A 57 -6.54 14.26 7.92
CA ALA A 57 -7.14 13.43 8.96
C ALA A 57 -6.12 13.02 10.04
N VAL A 58 -4.90 12.67 9.63
CA VAL A 58 -3.83 12.29 10.57
C VAL A 58 -3.35 13.48 11.41
N GLU A 59 -3.19 14.64 10.81
CA GLU A 59 -2.78 15.89 11.50
C GLU A 59 -3.80 16.31 12.57
N ASN A 60 -5.08 16.12 12.29
CA ASN A 60 -6.17 16.50 13.17
C ASN A 60 -6.73 15.35 14.02
N ARG A 61 -6.02 14.22 14.13
CA ARG A 61 -6.50 12.97 14.75
C ARG A 61 -7.00 13.10 16.18
N THR A 62 -6.55 14.11 16.93
CA THR A 62 -7.03 14.35 18.30
C THR A 62 -8.46 14.87 18.36
N MET A 63 -8.97 15.43 17.27
CA MET A 63 -10.33 15.94 17.11
C MET A 63 -11.21 15.03 16.25
N LEU A 64 -10.66 13.91 15.77
CA LEU A 64 -11.32 13.02 14.83
C LEU A 64 -11.40 11.59 15.34
N GLU A 65 -12.51 10.92 15.05
CA GLU A 65 -12.56 9.47 14.99
C GLU A 65 -11.97 9.04 13.66
N VAL A 66 -10.68 8.65 13.70
CA VAL A 66 -9.92 8.31 12.49
C VAL A 66 -10.01 6.83 12.21
N HIS A 67 -10.36 6.48 10.98
CA HIS A 67 -10.39 5.14 10.45
C HIS A 67 -9.32 4.97 9.37
N ARG A 68 -8.64 3.83 9.42
CA ARG A 68 -7.80 3.30 8.34
C ARG A 68 -8.56 2.12 7.75
N PRO A 69 -9.27 2.30 6.63
CA PRO A 69 -10.25 1.32 6.15
C PRO A 69 -9.61 0.05 5.59
N LEU A 70 -8.29 0.06 5.36
CA LEU A 70 -7.55 -1.09 4.87
C LEU A 70 -6.56 -1.59 5.93
N GLU A 71 -6.53 -2.90 6.11
CA GLU A 71 -5.57 -3.61 6.94
C GLU A 71 -5.02 -4.79 6.17
N ARG A 72 -3.69 -4.90 6.09
CA ARG A 72 -3.02 -5.97 5.32
C ARG A 72 -3.55 -6.06 3.88
N GLY A 73 -3.71 -4.93 3.21
CA GLY A 73 -4.21 -4.83 1.85
C GLY A 73 -5.70 -5.16 1.65
N LEU A 74 -6.41 -5.54 2.71
CA LEU A 74 -7.82 -5.93 2.65
C LEU A 74 -8.71 -4.89 3.33
N LEU A 75 -9.95 -4.79 2.85
CA LEU A 75 -10.97 -3.98 3.53
C LEU A 75 -11.24 -4.59 4.91
N LYS A 76 -11.23 -3.76 5.94
CA LYS A 76 -11.57 -4.20 7.29
C LYS A 76 -12.99 -4.75 7.32
N GLU A 77 -13.14 -5.98 7.80
CA GLU A 77 -14.42 -6.59 8.14
C GLU A 77 -14.76 -6.18 9.57
N GLY A 78 -15.37 -5.02 9.73
CA GLY A 78 -15.61 -4.51 11.06
C GLY A 78 -16.98 -3.85 11.23
N SER A 79 -16.95 -2.60 11.59
CA SER A 79 -18.15 -1.80 11.82
C SER A 79 -18.71 -1.24 10.51
N ASP A 80 -19.98 -0.82 10.53
CA ASP A 80 -20.59 -0.05 9.45
C ASP A 80 -19.76 1.20 9.09
N LYS A 81 -19.00 1.73 10.06
CA LYS A 81 -18.08 2.86 9.87
C LYS A 81 -16.87 2.50 9.00
N ASP A 82 -16.30 1.31 9.12
CA ASP A 82 -15.20 0.91 8.25
C ASP A 82 -15.67 0.77 6.80
N GLN A 83 -16.88 0.25 6.60
CA GLN A 83 -17.51 0.21 5.27
C GLN A 83 -17.82 1.61 4.74
N GLN A 84 -18.26 2.52 5.60
CA GLN A 84 -18.46 3.92 5.25
C GLN A 84 -17.11 4.58 4.90
N ALA A 85 -16.05 4.35 5.69
CA ALA A 85 -14.74 4.94 5.48
C ALA A 85 -14.16 4.58 4.10
N ILE A 86 -14.26 3.31 3.68
CA ILE A 86 -13.76 2.92 2.34
C ILE A 86 -14.56 3.57 1.22
N ARG A 87 -15.90 3.65 1.37
CA ARG A 87 -16.75 4.29 0.38
C ARG A 87 -16.47 5.78 0.25
N GLU A 88 -16.28 6.49 1.37
CA GLU A 88 -15.90 7.90 1.39
C GLU A 88 -14.52 8.13 0.76
N LEU A 89 -13.54 7.28 1.07
CA LEU A 89 -12.20 7.36 0.47
C LEU A 89 -12.25 7.18 -1.06
N LEU A 90 -13.00 6.18 -1.53
CA LEU A 90 -13.18 5.93 -2.96
C LEU A 90 -13.90 7.09 -3.66
N ALA A 91 -14.96 7.63 -3.05
CA ALA A 91 -15.68 8.78 -3.58
C ALA A 91 -14.77 10.00 -3.66
N HIS A 92 -13.98 10.26 -2.61
CA HIS A 92 -13.01 11.35 -2.58
C HIS A 92 -11.91 11.22 -3.65
N LEU A 93 -11.37 10.02 -3.87
CA LEU A 93 -10.41 9.76 -4.95
C LEU A 93 -11.01 10.07 -6.33
N LEU A 94 -12.25 9.63 -6.57
CA LEU A 94 -12.96 9.87 -7.83
C LEU A 94 -13.24 11.37 -8.03
N GLU A 95 -13.63 12.09 -6.97
CA GLU A 95 -13.83 13.54 -6.99
C GLU A 95 -12.51 14.27 -7.36
N LEU A 96 -11.40 13.94 -6.68
CA LEU A 96 -10.07 14.51 -6.95
C LEU A 96 -9.58 14.24 -8.38
N ALA A 97 -10.04 13.16 -8.99
CA ALA A 97 -9.73 12.77 -10.37
C ALA A 97 -10.66 13.39 -11.41
N GLY A 98 -11.58 14.29 -11.01
CA GLY A 98 -12.48 15.01 -11.92
C GLY A 98 -13.61 14.17 -12.52
N VAL A 99 -13.96 13.05 -11.86
CA VAL A 99 -15.01 12.13 -12.35
C VAL A 99 -16.37 12.82 -12.44
N ASP A 100 -16.69 13.72 -11.51
CA ASP A 100 -17.97 14.41 -11.47
C ASP A 100 -18.18 15.35 -12.66
N GLU A 101 -17.13 16.05 -13.08
CA GLU A 101 -17.19 16.89 -14.28
C GLU A 101 -17.41 16.05 -15.54
N HIS A 102 -16.76 14.88 -15.62
CA HIS A 102 -16.96 13.96 -16.74
C HIS A 102 -18.41 13.45 -16.80
N ARG A 103 -19.02 13.10 -15.66
CA ARG A 103 -20.40 12.67 -15.56
C ARG A 103 -21.39 13.76 -15.94
N LYS A 104 -21.17 15.01 -15.50
CA LYS A 104 -22.01 16.16 -15.87
C LYS A 104 -22.04 16.38 -17.38
N SER A 105 -21.00 15.99 -18.10
CA SER A 105 -20.93 16.01 -19.57
C SER A 105 -21.61 14.81 -20.25
N GLY A 106 -22.24 13.91 -19.48
CA GLY A 106 -22.91 12.70 -20.00
C GLY A 106 -21.97 11.52 -20.24
N GLY A 107 -20.75 11.59 -19.73
CA GLY A 107 -19.75 10.52 -19.84
C GLY A 107 -19.98 9.39 -18.84
N LYS A 108 -19.47 8.20 -19.16
CA LYS A 108 -19.47 7.01 -18.30
C LYS A 108 -18.07 6.76 -17.73
N VAL A 109 -18.03 6.18 -16.54
CA VAL A 109 -16.80 5.88 -15.81
C VAL A 109 -16.62 4.37 -15.67
N ARG A 110 -15.46 3.86 -16.09
CA ARG A 110 -15.08 2.46 -15.94
C ARG A 110 -13.80 2.36 -15.13
N ALA A 111 -13.83 1.57 -14.06
CA ALA A 111 -12.69 1.43 -13.15
C ALA A 111 -12.07 0.04 -13.21
N VAL A 112 -10.75 0.01 -13.03
CA VAL A 112 -9.97 -1.17 -12.64
C VAL A 112 -9.46 -0.90 -11.24
N VAL A 113 -9.68 -1.85 -10.31
CA VAL A 113 -9.22 -1.76 -8.92
C VAL A 113 -8.25 -2.88 -8.65
N GLY A 114 -7.06 -2.53 -8.15
CA GLY A 114 -6.06 -3.47 -7.62
C GLY A 114 -6.47 -4.01 -6.25
N VAL A 115 -6.17 -5.28 -6.02
CA VAL A 115 -6.29 -5.96 -4.72
C VAL A 115 -5.09 -6.88 -4.53
N PRO A 116 -4.72 -7.28 -3.29
CA PRO A 116 -3.65 -8.23 -3.06
C PRO A 116 -3.81 -9.52 -3.89
N ALA A 117 -2.69 -10.17 -4.19
CA ALA A 117 -2.64 -11.32 -5.09
C ALA A 117 -3.56 -12.47 -4.66
N GLU A 118 -3.55 -12.82 -3.37
CA GLU A 118 -4.38 -13.89 -2.79
C GLU A 118 -5.69 -13.36 -2.17
N ALA A 119 -6.19 -12.19 -2.61
CA ALA A 119 -7.45 -11.68 -2.10
C ALA A 119 -8.61 -12.66 -2.34
N LEU A 120 -9.26 -13.08 -1.27
CA LEU A 120 -10.37 -14.02 -1.30
C LEU A 120 -11.56 -13.45 -2.07
N ARG A 121 -12.46 -14.34 -2.51
CA ARG A 121 -13.69 -13.96 -3.22
C ARG A 121 -14.55 -12.97 -2.43
N VAL A 122 -14.60 -13.13 -1.10
CA VAL A 122 -15.34 -12.24 -0.19
C VAL A 122 -14.75 -10.81 -0.21
N ASN A 123 -13.42 -10.68 -0.19
CA ASN A 123 -12.76 -9.38 -0.24
C ASN A 123 -13.04 -8.65 -1.56
N LYS A 124 -13.02 -9.38 -2.69
CA LYS A 124 -13.40 -8.85 -4.00
C LYS A 124 -14.88 -8.41 -4.05
N GLN A 125 -15.76 -9.09 -3.29
CA GLN A 125 -17.17 -8.68 -3.14
C GLN A 125 -17.29 -7.38 -2.34
N HIS A 126 -16.52 -7.19 -1.26
CA HIS A 126 -16.51 -5.95 -0.49
C HIS A 126 -16.07 -4.75 -1.34
N VAL A 127 -14.99 -4.91 -2.12
CA VAL A 127 -14.58 -3.86 -3.09
C VAL A 127 -15.69 -3.55 -4.09
N ARG A 128 -16.35 -4.58 -4.64
CA ARG A 128 -17.46 -4.39 -5.57
C ARG A 128 -18.63 -3.65 -4.93
N GLN A 129 -18.95 -3.96 -3.67
CA GLN A 129 -20.02 -3.29 -2.92
C GLN A 129 -19.65 -1.82 -2.63
N ALA A 130 -18.42 -1.55 -2.21
CA ALA A 130 -17.94 -0.18 -1.95
C ALA A 130 -17.98 0.69 -3.22
N MET A 131 -17.65 0.11 -4.39
CA MET A 131 -17.67 0.79 -5.70
C MET A 131 -19.07 0.89 -6.33
N SER A 132 -20.07 0.23 -5.75
CA SER A 132 -21.44 0.23 -6.30
C SER A 132 -22.04 1.64 -6.37
N GLY A 133 -22.49 2.04 -7.56
CA GLY A 133 -23.01 3.38 -7.83
C GLY A 133 -21.93 4.48 -7.96
N LEU A 134 -20.66 4.16 -7.68
CA LEU A 134 -19.55 5.08 -7.89
C LEU A 134 -18.99 5.02 -9.31
N VAL A 135 -19.18 3.92 -10.03
CA VAL A 135 -18.72 3.74 -11.42
C VAL A 135 -19.73 2.94 -12.24
N ASP A 136 -19.67 3.06 -13.58
CA ASP A 136 -20.59 2.37 -14.50
C ASP A 136 -20.11 0.97 -14.88
N GLY A 137 -18.81 0.69 -14.68
CA GLY A 137 -18.21 -0.62 -14.91
C GLY A 137 -16.98 -0.82 -14.03
N LEU A 138 -16.78 -2.05 -13.52
CA LEU A 138 -15.72 -2.38 -12.59
C LEU A 138 -15.05 -3.69 -12.99
N ILE A 139 -13.71 -3.67 -13.05
CA ILE A 139 -12.84 -4.84 -13.08
C ILE A 139 -12.01 -4.84 -11.80
N ILE A 140 -11.85 -6.00 -11.18
CA ILE A 140 -10.99 -6.19 -10.01
C ILE A 140 -9.89 -7.16 -10.45
N THR A 141 -8.63 -6.77 -10.21
CA THR A 141 -7.44 -7.54 -10.58
C THR A 141 -6.43 -7.58 -9.44
N SER A 142 -5.44 -8.48 -9.49
CA SER A 142 -4.34 -8.43 -8.52
C SER A 142 -3.38 -7.29 -8.84
N GLU A 143 -2.85 -6.66 -7.79
CA GLU A 143 -1.90 -5.55 -7.89
C GLU A 143 -0.65 -5.94 -8.69
N PRO A 144 0.05 -7.06 -8.38
CA PRO A 144 1.25 -7.42 -9.14
C PRO A 144 0.96 -7.77 -10.60
N PHE A 145 -0.24 -8.34 -10.93
CA PHE A 145 -0.64 -8.51 -12.32
C PHE A 145 -0.86 -7.17 -13.02
N ALA A 146 -1.47 -6.19 -12.34
CA ALA A 146 -1.66 -4.85 -12.92
C ALA A 146 -0.31 -4.17 -13.22
N VAL A 147 0.70 -4.35 -12.34
CA VAL A 147 2.08 -3.89 -12.58
C VAL A 147 2.68 -4.57 -13.82
N ALA A 148 2.62 -5.91 -13.89
CA ALA A 148 3.13 -6.67 -15.03
C ALA A 148 2.47 -6.25 -16.34
N TYR A 149 1.14 -6.08 -16.33
CA TYR A 149 0.38 -5.64 -17.49
C TYR A 149 0.76 -4.22 -17.94
N GLY A 150 0.94 -3.31 -17.00
CA GLY A 150 1.34 -1.92 -17.28
C GLY A 150 2.76 -1.79 -17.85
N LEU A 151 3.63 -2.76 -17.56
CA LEU A 151 5.03 -2.82 -18.04
C LEU A 151 5.22 -3.72 -19.26
N ASP A 152 4.14 -4.34 -19.79
CA ASP A 152 4.20 -5.35 -20.84
C ASP A 152 5.09 -6.56 -20.49
N ALA A 153 5.22 -6.86 -19.18
CA ALA A 153 6.07 -7.94 -18.65
C ALA A 153 5.23 -9.21 -18.39
N LEU A 154 4.55 -9.72 -19.42
CA LEU A 154 3.55 -10.78 -19.30
C LEU A 154 4.09 -12.20 -19.46
N LEU A 155 5.38 -12.36 -19.77
CA LEU A 155 6.01 -13.65 -20.01
C LEU A 155 7.36 -13.75 -19.27
N HIS A 156 7.55 -14.84 -18.53
CA HIS A 156 8.78 -15.17 -17.81
C HIS A 156 9.28 -14.01 -16.91
N ALA A 157 8.36 -13.33 -16.23
CA ALA A 157 8.66 -12.30 -15.26
C ALA A 157 8.05 -12.65 -13.90
N LEU A 158 8.63 -12.13 -12.82
CA LEU A 158 8.08 -12.22 -11.48
C LEU A 158 7.98 -10.80 -10.89
N VAL A 159 6.78 -10.37 -10.54
CA VAL A 159 6.56 -9.12 -9.83
C VAL A 159 6.56 -9.38 -8.33
N VAL A 160 7.28 -8.54 -7.59
CA VAL A 160 7.29 -8.48 -6.12
C VAL A 160 6.87 -7.06 -5.73
N ASP A 161 5.64 -6.92 -5.30
CA ASP A 161 5.06 -5.65 -4.85
C ASP A 161 5.11 -5.56 -3.33
N VAL A 162 6.00 -4.72 -2.81
CA VAL A 162 6.22 -4.56 -1.37
C VAL A 162 5.53 -3.29 -0.89
N GLY A 163 4.29 -3.44 -0.46
CA GLY A 163 3.45 -2.37 0.04
C GLY A 163 3.65 -2.04 1.51
N ALA A 164 2.66 -1.35 2.09
CA ALA A 164 2.62 -1.10 3.52
C ALA A 164 2.02 -2.29 4.29
N GLY A 165 0.92 -2.85 3.81
CA GLY A 165 0.18 -3.92 4.49
C GLY A 165 0.52 -5.33 4.04
N THR A 166 0.94 -5.50 2.79
CA THR A 166 1.25 -6.78 2.15
C THR A 166 2.49 -6.70 1.27
N THR A 167 3.10 -7.87 1.06
CA THR A 167 4.01 -8.11 -0.04
C THR A 167 3.37 -9.13 -0.97
N ASP A 168 3.12 -8.74 -2.20
CA ASP A 168 2.39 -9.51 -3.19
C ASP A 168 3.30 -9.94 -4.34
N PHE A 169 3.14 -11.18 -4.77
CA PHE A 169 3.96 -11.80 -5.80
C PHE A 169 3.09 -12.32 -6.93
N CYS A 170 3.59 -12.22 -8.16
CA CYS A 170 2.95 -12.85 -9.31
C CYS A 170 3.98 -13.28 -10.36
N VAL A 171 4.00 -14.56 -10.69
CA VAL A 171 4.78 -15.10 -11.81
C VAL A 171 3.96 -15.01 -13.09
N MET A 172 4.54 -14.42 -14.12
CA MET A 172 3.93 -14.26 -15.45
C MET A 172 4.40 -15.37 -16.39
N LYS A 173 3.47 -16.21 -16.81
CA LYS A 173 3.71 -17.39 -17.70
C LYS A 173 3.05 -17.24 -19.08
N GLY A 174 2.85 -16.00 -19.57
CA GLY A 174 2.22 -15.74 -20.86
C GLY A 174 0.70 -15.99 -20.88
N ARG A 175 0.07 -16.15 -19.74
CA ARG A 175 -1.37 -16.31 -19.55
C ARG A 175 -1.84 -15.55 -18.32
N TYR A 176 -3.16 -15.43 -18.14
CA TYR A 176 -3.70 -14.86 -16.90
C TYR A 176 -3.26 -15.73 -15.71
N PRO A 177 -2.71 -15.13 -14.63
CA PRO A 177 -2.17 -15.88 -13.50
C PRO A 177 -3.28 -16.62 -12.73
N THR A 178 -2.95 -17.83 -12.30
CA THR A 178 -3.78 -18.64 -11.40
C THR A 178 -3.37 -18.42 -9.94
N GLU A 179 -4.05 -19.06 -8.99
CA GLU A 179 -3.70 -19.01 -7.56
C GLU A 179 -2.27 -19.54 -7.31
N GLU A 180 -1.82 -20.57 -8.03
CA GLU A 180 -0.48 -21.13 -7.92
C GLU A 180 0.63 -20.19 -8.40
N ASP A 181 0.31 -19.26 -9.27
CA ASP A 181 1.26 -18.27 -9.82
C ASP A 181 1.42 -17.05 -8.90
N GLN A 182 0.69 -16.98 -7.79
CA GLN A 182 0.59 -15.82 -6.92
C GLN A 182 0.84 -16.18 -5.46
N ARG A 183 1.30 -15.20 -4.68
CA ARG A 183 1.50 -15.29 -3.23
C ARG A 183 1.30 -13.93 -2.58
N THR A 184 0.75 -13.92 -1.36
CA THR A 184 0.66 -12.73 -0.49
C THR A 184 1.31 -13.01 0.85
N LEU A 185 2.19 -12.14 1.32
CA LEU A 185 2.74 -12.14 2.67
C LEU A 185 2.24 -10.92 3.43
N VAL A 186 2.05 -11.08 4.74
CA VAL A 186 1.75 -9.97 5.66
C VAL A 186 3.00 -9.24 6.15
N ASN A 187 4.19 -9.73 5.80
CA ASN A 187 5.45 -9.08 6.06
C ASN A 187 5.66 -7.97 5.02
N ALA A 188 5.46 -6.72 5.45
CA ALA A 188 5.47 -5.53 4.61
C ALA A 188 5.87 -4.30 5.43
N GLY A 189 5.55 -3.10 5.00
CA GLY A 189 5.95 -1.86 5.67
C GLY A 189 5.44 -1.73 7.11
N ASP A 190 4.20 -2.14 7.39
CA ASP A 190 3.61 -2.10 8.73
C ASP A 190 4.30 -3.09 9.68
N TRP A 191 4.71 -4.26 9.16
CA TRP A 191 5.56 -5.21 9.90
C TRP A 191 6.88 -4.56 10.36
N VAL A 192 7.56 -3.84 9.46
CA VAL A 192 8.81 -3.13 9.80
C VAL A 192 8.55 -2.04 10.85
N ASP A 193 7.44 -1.31 10.76
CA ASP A 193 7.05 -0.31 11.75
C ASP A 193 6.88 -0.94 13.13
N GLU A 194 6.18 -2.09 13.22
CA GLU A 194 5.94 -2.83 14.47
C GLU A 194 7.25 -3.38 15.07
N GLN A 195 8.13 -3.92 14.22
CA GLN A 195 9.46 -4.40 14.66
C GLN A 195 10.29 -3.25 15.22
N LEU A 196 10.36 -2.13 14.50
CA LEU A 196 11.11 -0.95 14.96
C LEU A 196 10.55 -0.39 16.27
N TYR A 197 9.21 -0.29 16.38
CA TYR A 197 8.56 0.17 17.60
C TYR A 197 8.88 -0.73 18.81
N THR A 198 8.86 -2.05 18.61
CA THR A 198 9.17 -3.04 19.65
C THR A 198 10.63 -2.91 20.11
N LEU A 199 11.57 -2.91 19.18
CA LEU A 199 13.00 -2.80 19.47
C LEU A 199 13.35 -1.51 20.24
N LEU A 200 12.74 -0.39 19.82
CA LEU A 200 12.91 0.89 20.50
C LEU A 200 12.32 0.87 21.93
N GLY A 201 11.14 0.24 22.09
CA GLY A 201 10.51 0.10 23.40
C GLY A 201 11.34 -0.73 24.38
N GLU A 202 11.97 -1.81 23.92
CA GLU A 202 12.86 -2.67 24.70
C GLU A 202 14.13 -1.90 25.14
N ARG A 203 14.73 -1.15 24.21
CA ARG A 203 15.96 -0.40 24.51
C ARG A 203 15.72 0.88 25.30
N HIS A 204 14.59 1.52 25.15
CA HIS A 204 14.24 2.79 25.78
C HIS A 204 12.93 2.69 26.58
N PRO A 205 12.92 1.99 27.73
CA PRO A 205 11.76 1.93 28.60
C PRO A 205 11.28 3.34 28.97
N GLY A 206 10.01 3.64 28.75
CA GLY A 206 9.43 4.96 29.02
C GLY A 206 9.51 5.95 27.84
N MET A 207 9.90 5.50 26.65
CA MET A 207 9.70 6.31 25.45
C MET A 207 8.22 6.59 25.23
N SER A 208 7.90 7.77 24.72
CA SER A 208 6.52 8.19 24.42
C SER A 208 6.45 8.65 22.96
N VAL A 209 6.33 7.69 22.05
CA VAL A 209 6.14 7.94 20.61
C VAL A 209 4.97 7.13 20.07
N SER A 210 4.32 7.64 19.04
CA SER A 210 3.26 6.90 18.34
C SER A 210 3.84 6.04 17.23
N ILE A 211 3.10 5.02 16.80
CA ILE A 211 3.47 4.21 15.63
C ILE A 211 3.57 5.08 14.35
N HIS A 212 2.82 6.18 14.26
CA HIS A 212 2.93 7.12 13.16
C HIS A 212 4.30 7.82 13.11
N THR A 213 4.86 8.14 14.28
CA THR A 213 6.20 8.72 14.38
C THR A 213 7.27 7.71 13.97
N VAL A 214 7.13 6.45 14.37
CA VAL A 214 8.04 5.36 13.99
C VAL A 214 7.99 5.11 12.48
N ARG A 215 6.79 5.12 11.89
CA ARG A 215 6.59 5.03 10.44
C ARG A 215 7.31 6.16 9.70
N ASP A 216 7.17 7.40 10.16
CA ASP A 216 7.83 8.57 9.59
C ASP A 216 9.37 8.42 9.62
N TRP A 217 9.93 7.88 10.69
CA TRP A 217 11.35 7.57 10.76
C TRP A 217 11.76 6.47 9.78
N LYS A 218 10.99 5.38 9.68
CA LYS A 218 11.24 4.33 8.69
C LYS A 218 11.21 4.88 7.26
N GLU A 219 10.19 5.64 6.90
CA GLU A 219 10.06 6.21 5.55
C GLU A 219 11.23 7.12 5.17
N LYS A 220 11.79 7.84 6.14
CA LYS A 220 12.92 8.75 5.94
C LYS A 220 14.30 8.09 5.99
N HIS A 221 14.43 7.00 6.75
CA HIS A 221 15.76 6.49 7.16
C HIS A 221 15.94 5.00 6.96
N SER A 222 14.97 4.25 6.41
CA SER A 222 15.08 2.81 6.19
C SER A 222 16.22 2.44 5.24
N PHE A 223 16.85 1.29 5.50
CA PHE A 223 17.93 0.74 4.69
C PHE A 223 18.12 -0.75 4.95
N PHE A 224 18.77 -1.45 4.00
CA PHE A 224 19.30 -2.79 4.14
C PHE A 224 20.84 -2.74 4.13
N GLY A 225 21.48 -3.56 4.95
CA GLY A 225 22.92 -3.65 5.02
C GLY A 225 23.58 -2.51 5.79
N LYS A 226 24.38 -1.67 5.10
CA LYS A 226 25.12 -0.58 5.73
C LYS A 226 24.48 0.77 5.40
N PRO A 227 24.13 1.59 6.41
CA PRO A 227 23.57 2.91 6.16
C PRO A 227 24.62 3.89 5.64
N ALA A 228 24.21 4.90 4.92
CA ALA A 228 25.08 5.99 4.47
C ALA A 228 25.59 6.87 5.63
N LYS A 229 24.80 6.99 6.70
CA LYS A 229 25.09 7.75 7.93
C LYS A 229 24.28 7.17 9.09
N PRO A 230 24.69 7.40 10.37
CA PRO A 230 23.90 7.03 11.53
C PRO A 230 22.50 7.64 11.47
N VAL A 231 21.50 6.91 11.96
CA VAL A 231 20.10 7.34 12.08
C VAL A 231 19.88 7.87 13.49
N VAL A 232 19.90 9.18 13.64
CA VAL A 232 19.67 9.85 14.93
C VAL A 232 18.31 10.53 14.89
N VAL A 233 17.46 10.24 15.88
CA VAL A 233 16.11 10.80 16.01
C VAL A 233 15.87 11.34 17.42
N SER A 234 14.94 12.29 17.55
CA SER A 234 14.57 12.83 18.84
C SER A 234 13.43 12.02 19.46
N ILE A 235 13.67 11.37 20.60
CA ILE A 235 12.68 10.54 21.31
C ILE A 235 12.35 11.21 22.64
N PRO A 236 11.07 11.46 22.96
CA PRO A 236 10.66 11.86 24.32
C PRO A 236 10.81 10.68 25.28
N ILE A 237 11.78 10.78 26.19
CA ILE A 237 12.02 9.80 27.26
C ILE A 237 11.80 10.48 28.61
N GLY A 238 10.84 9.97 29.40
CA GLY A 238 10.44 10.60 30.66
C GLY A 238 9.99 12.06 30.50
N GLY A 239 9.36 12.40 29.36
CA GLY A 239 8.87 13.75 29.05
C GLY A 239 9.92 14.74 28.56
N LYS A 240 11.17 14.29 28.32
CA LYS A 240 12.26 15.15 27.79
C LYS A 240 12.72 14.65 26.43
N PRO A 241 12.84 15.54 25.43
CA PRO A 241 13.45 15.20 24.13
C PRO A 241 14.88 14.72 24.33
N SER A 242 15.23 13.60 23.73
CA SER A 242 16.58 13.02 23.77
C SER A 242 16.97 12.56 22.37
N ASP A 243 18.11 12.98 21.89
CA ASP A 243 18.65 12.51 20.63
C ASP A 243 19.22 11.09 20.82
N VAL A 244 18.69 10.15 20.04
CA VAL A 244 18.99 8.72 20.14
C VAL A 244 19.44 8.21 18.79
N ASP A 245 20.56 7.49 18.77
CA ASP A 245 20.99 6.73 17.60
C ASP A 245 20.21 5.41 17.57
N ILE A 246 19.37 5.24 16.55
CA ILE A 246 18.53 4.07 16.31
C ILE A 246 18.98 3.25 15.10
N THR A 247 20.25 3.40 14.70
CA THR A 247 20.78 2.78 13.48
C THR A 247 20.63 1.26 13.49
N GLU A 248 20.96 0.61 14.60
CA GLU A 248 20.90 -0.86 14.71
C GLU A 248 19.44 -1.36 14.76
N GLU A 249 18.56 -0.68 15.47
CA GLU A 249 17.13 -1.02 15.52
C GLU A 249 16.48 -0.84 14.14
N MET A 250 16.79 0.25 13.44
CA MET A 250 16.33 0.48 12.08
C MET A 250 16.79 -0.61 11.14
N LYS A 251 18.08 -0.98 11.22
CA LYS A 251 18.66 -2.06 10.43
C LYS A 251 17.95 -3.38 10.69
N GLN A 252 17.84 -3.78 11.95
CA GLN A 252 17.24 -5.03 12.36
C GLN A 252 15.75 -5.11 11.92
N ALA A 253 15.02 -4.02 12.09
CA ALA A 253 13.62 -3.94 11.66
C ALA A 253 13.47 -4.07 10.14
N CYS A 254 14.29 -3.34 9.35
CA CYS A 254 14.23 -3.43 7.89
C CYS A 254 14.66 -4.82 7.39
N GLU A 255 15.78 -5.36 7.91
CA GLU A 255 16.30 -6.66 7.49
C GLU A 255 15.38 -7.83 7.86
N SER A 256 14.47 -7.67 8.85
CA SER A 256 13.47 -8.70 9.18
C SER A 256 12.51 -9.01 8.03
N LEU A 257 12.35 -8.07 7.08
CA LEU A 257 11.54 -8.24 5.88
C LEU A 257 12.20 -9.15 4.84
N GLY A 258 13.53 -9.20 4.82
CA GLY A 258 14.29 -9.88 3.76
C GLY A 258 14.04 -11.37 3.65
N PRO A 259 14.24 -12.18 4.72
CA PRO A 259 14.13 -13.63 4.65
C PRO A 259 12.76 -14.13 4.16
N PRO A 260 11.61 -13.70 4.71
CA PRO A 260 10.33 -14.20 4.23
C PRO A 260 10.04 -13.83 2.78
N VAL A 261 10.48 -12.64 2.34
CA VAL A 261 10.32 -12.21 0.94
C VAL A 261 11.21 -13.04 0.00
N ALA A 262 12.46 -13.29 0.38
CA ALA A 262 13.37 -14.12 -0.40
C ALA A 262 12.88 -15.58 -0.51
N GLU A 263 12.38 -16.16 0.58
CA GLU A 263 11.82 -17.52 0.60
C GLU A 263 10.63 -17.64 -0.36
N ALA A 264 9.65 -16.75 -0.26
CA ALA A 264 8.47 -16.77 -1.13
C ALA A 264 8.84 -16.56 -2.61
N LEU A 265 9.81 -15.70 -2.89
CA LEU A 265 10.33 -15.47 -4.23
C LEU A 265 10.95 -16.75 -4.81
N LEU A 266 11.81 -17.42 -4.05
CA LEU A 266 12.49 -18.67 -4.48
C LEU A 266 11.49 -19.81 -4.67
N ASP A 267 10.49 -19.94 -3.79
CA ASP A 267 9.41 -20.94 -3.91
C ASP A 267 8.62 -20.78 -5.20
N LEU A 268 8.26 -19.52 -5.55
CA LEU A 268 7.54 -19.24 -6.79
C LEU A 268 8.39 -19.53 -8.03
N ILE A 269 9.69 -19.21 -8.01
CA ILE A 269 10.61 -19.56 -9.10
C ILE A 269 10.73 -21.08 -9.23
N ALA A 270 10.83 -21.80 -8.11
CA ALA A 270 10.90 -23.28 -8.12
C ALA A 270 9.62 -23.94 -8.69
N GLY A 271 8.48 -23.26 -8.61
CA GLY A 271 7.21 -23.69 -9.21
C GLY A 271 7.09 -23.42 -10.72
N VAL A 272 8.11 -22.82 -11.35
CA VAL A 272 8.19 -22.64 -12.80
C VAL A 272 8.92 -23.83 -13.43
N GLU A 273 8.56 -24.20 -14.67
CA GLU A 273 9.27 -25.24 -15.42
C GLU A 273 10.76 -24.90 -15.49
N SER A 274 11.61 -25.93 -15.30
CA SER A 274 13.07 -25.76 -15.11
C SER A 274 13.77 -24.95 -16.21
N GLU A 275 13.31 -25.09 -17.45
CA GLU A 275 13.84 -24.38 -18.63
C GLU A 275 13.58 -22.87 -18.62
N TYR A 276 12.61 -22.39 -17.83
CA TYR A 276 12.25 -20.97 -17.76
C TYR A 276 12.67 -20.29 -16.45
N GLN A 277 13.10 -21.05 -15.42
CA GLN A 277 13.47 -20.50 -14.13
C GLN A 277 14.55 -19.42 -14.20
N GLU A 278 15.57 -19.64 -15.04
CA GLU A 278 16.66 -18.69 -15.24
C GLU A 278 16.18 -17.37 -15.90
N GLN A 279 15.20 -17.46 -16.79
CA GLN A 279 14.61 -16.27 -17.40
C GLN A 279 13.79 -15.48 -16.37
N VAL A 280 13.02 -16.15 -15.53
CA VAL A 280 12.25 -15.51 -14.45
C VAL A 280 13.17 -14.86 -13.43
N ARG A 281 14.28 -15.53 -13.02
CA ARG A 281 15.30 -14.94 -12.13
C ARG A 281 15.86 -13.61 -12.65
N LYS A 282 16.07 -13.52 -13.97
CA LYS A 282 16.59 -12.31 -14.62
C LYS A 282 15.55 -11.23 -14.86
N SER A 283 14.28 -11.52 -14.64
CA SER A 283 13.14 -10.64 -14.87
C SER A 283 12.30 -10.43 -13.60
N VAL A 284 12.94 -10.22 -12.46
CA VAL A 284 12.27 -9.84 -11.22
C VAL A 284 12.02 -8.34 -11.22
N ILE A 285 10.77 -7.95 -11.03
CA ILE A 285 10.30 -6.57 -11.03
C ILE A 285 9.88 -6.20 -9.63
N LEU A 286 10.51 -5.19 -9.06
CA LEU A 286 10.19 -4.67 -7.73
C LEU A 286 9.19 -3.50 -7.86
N ALA A 287 8.08 -3.59 -7.14
CA ALA A 287 7.05 -2.57 -7.04
C ALA A 287 6.73 -2.27 -5.55
N GLY A 288 5.88 -1.29 -5.32
CA GLY A 288 5.50 -0.86 -3.97
C GLY A 288 6.50 0.06 -3.28
N GLY A 289 6.02 0.78 -2.26
CA GLY A 289 6.81 1.80 -1.56
C GLY A 289 8.02 1.24 -0.83
N CYS A 290 7.87 0.09 -0.18
CA CYS A 290 8.93 -0.53 0.62
C CYS A 290 10.02 -1.19 -0.23
N SER A 291 9.75 -1.56 -1.49
CA SER A 291 10.79 -2.06 -2.41
C SER A 291 11.91 -1.03 -2.67
N ARG A 292 11.63 0.25 -2.39
CA ARG A 292 12.55 1.38 -2.58
C ARG A 292 13.56 1.54 -1.45
N MET A 293 13.50 0.73 -0.39
CA MET A 293 14.50 0.77 0.68
C MET A 293 15.90 0.54 0.11
N PRO A 294 16.87 1.46 0.35
CA PRO A 294 18.24 1.29 -0.12
C PRO A 294 18.82 -0.05 0.33
N GLY A 295 19.38 -0.83 -0.61
CA GLY A 295 19.96 -2.14 -0.35
C GLY A 295 19.01 -3.34 -0.43
N PHE A 296 17.68 -3.14 -0.47
CA PHE A 296 16.72 -4.24 -0.51
C PHE A 296 16.81 -5.05 -1.81
N GLY A 297 16.86 -4.38 -2.98
CA GLY A 297 17.02 -5.06 -4.26
C GLY A 297 18.31 -5.90 -4.32
N GLN A 298 19.44 -5.35 -3.86
CA GLN A 298 20.71 -6.06 -3.79
C GLN A 298 20.67 -7.26 -2.82
N TYR A 299 19.89 -7.16 -1.74
CA TYR A 299 19.66 -8.29 -0.84
C TYR A 299 18.94 -9.42 -1.56
N LEU A 300 17.86 -9.13 -2.29
CA LEU A 300 17.11 -10.14 -3.05
C LEU A 300 17.92 -10.76 -4.18
N GLU A 301 18.69 -9.97 -4.93
CA GLU A 301 19.60 -10.49 -5.96
C GLU A 301 20.56 -11.53 -5.38
N LYS A 302 21.23 -11.23 -4.26
CA LYS A 302 22.12 -12.16 -3.56
C LYS A 302 21.43 -13.41 -3.01
N SER A 303 20.13 -13.31 -2.72
CA SER A 303 19.36 -14.46 -2.23
C SER A 303 18.97 -15.41 -3.34
N MET A 304 19.05 -14.96 -4.61
CA MET A 304 18.75 -15.75 -5.80
C MET A 304 19.99 -16.42 -6.43
N ASP A 305 21.21 -15.99 -6.06
CA ASP A 305 22.47 -16.58 -6.49
C ASP A 305 22.73 -17.92 -5.78
#